data_b446f20fb9b3b8de2877d9d274719785
#
_entry.id   b446f20fb9b3b8de2877d9d274719785
#
_cell.length_a   1.000
_cell.length_b   1.000
_cell.length_c   1.000
_cell.angle_alpha   90.00
_cell.angle_beta   90.00
_cell.angle_gamma   90.00
#
_symmetry.space_group_name_H-M   'P 1'
#
loop_
_entity.id
_entity.type
_entity.pdbx_description
1 polymer ?
#
loop_
_entity_poly.entity_id
_entity_poly.type
_entity_poly.pdbx_seq_one_letter_code
_entity_poly.pdbx_strand_id
1 'polypeptide(L)'
;MRHWLARRLFPVLATAGLVTIGLASTIWWGPELLGRTAWALPHDLWGTMVAARRLWQLNWGGLYTSPTGLVGFPGAAVILVPVVAVIDAAGLSLRIPGAHNAHPGAWLLAGPYEIAISAVALFAADALAEHLGVARGQRALLAAASAVALWSVSVRWGHPEDAVAVGLLLLGILALARSRLPRSAWLIGAAAAVQPLVLLALPVLVMVIPPRRLPGLLARAAVPGALLLGAAVAANWSATLGAVSRQPNWPALDHPTPWIFLAPHLAHGAVASGPARILAILVACGCAVAAGRGWQRARETGPWRPEMLQQVLWWVAVTLALRSVFEPVMVAYYLWPVLAVALITAATTWSSLIATAVAAVTLTFASQVPWRGPWIWWTPMIAGLGITLYLARVRPRRPSAAIVQPDG
;
A
#
# COMPACT_ATOMS: atom_id res chain seq x y z
N MET A 1 0.71 19.94 20.94
CA MET A 1 1.62 19.66 19.79
C MET A 1 2.93 18.98 20.23
N ARG A 2 3.71 19.51 21.21
CA ARG A 2 5.00 18.92 21.67
C ARG A 2 4.89 17.44 22.09
N HIS A 3 3.88 17.05 22.88
CA HIS A 3 3.67 15.65 23.29
C HIS A 3 3.36 14.71 22.12
N TRP A 4 2.62 15.18 21.11
CA TRP A 4 2.32 14.39 19.91
C TRP A 4 3.59 14.17 19.08
N LEU A 5 4.38 15.22 18.83
CA LEU A 5 5.65 15.10 18.10
C LEU A 5 6.62 14.15 18.80
N ALA A 6 6.73 14.23 20.14
CA ALA A 6 7.59 13.31 20.90
C ALA A 6 7.15 11.85 20.76
N ARG A 7 5.85 11.57 20.65
CA ARG A 7 5.30 10.22 20.43
C ARG A 7 5.50 9.72 19.01
N ARG A 8 5.54 10.61 18.01
CA ARG A 8 5.64 10.32 16.58
C ARG A 8 6.98 10.75 15.95
N LEU A 9 8.01 10.85 16.78
CA LEU A 9 9.32 11.34 16.34
C LEU A 9 9.90 10.50 15.19
N PHE A 10 9.82 9.18 15.27
CA PHE A 10 10.43 8.29 14.28
C PHE A 10 9.78 8.38 12.90
N PRO A 11 8.46 8.30 12.73
CA PRO A 11 7.86 8.52 11.42
C PRO A 11 8.07 9.95 10.90
N VAL A 12 8.15 10.97 11.75
CA VAL A 12 8.49 12.35 11.32
C VAL A 12 9.91 12.40 10.79
N LEU A 13 10.89 11.84 11.50
CA LEU A 13 12.29 11.81 11.04
C LEU A 13 12.46 10.97 9.77
N ALA A 14 11.77 9.83 9.69
CA ALA A 14 11.78 9.00 8.48
C ALA A 14 11.21 9.73 7.26
N THR A 15 10.10 10.45 7.44
CA THR A 15 9.50 11.28 6.38
C THR A 15 10.44 12.42 5.97
N ALA A 16 10.99 13.15 6.93
CA ALA A 16 11.95 14.22 6.65
C ALA A 16 13.19 13.69 5.92
N GLY A 17 13.71 12.52 6.33
CA GLY A 17 14.82 11.86 5.66
C GLY A 17 14.49 11.50 4.20
N LEU A 18 13.33 10.92 3.93
CA LEU A 18 12.88 10.61 2.57
C LEU A 18 12.76 11.87 1.70
N VAL A 19 12.17 12.94 2.22
CA VAL A 19 12.07 14.23 1.51
C VAL A 19 13.45 14.80 1.23
N THR A 20 14.34 14.78 2.23
CA THR A 20 15.71 15.30 2.08
C THR A 20 16.51 14.51 1.03
N ILE A 21 16.46 13.17 1.09
CA ILE A 21 17.13 12.30 0.12
C ILE A 21 16.56 12.52 -1.29
N GLY A 22 15.24 12.60 -1.42
CA GLY A 22 14.60 12.88 -2.69
C GLY A 22 15.03 14.23 -3.29
N LEU A 23 15.00 15.32 -2.49
CA LEU A 23 15.47 16.64 -2.92
C LEU A 23 16.95 16.64 -3.26
N ALA A 24 17.80 16.07 -2.40
CA ALA A 24 19.23 16.00 -2.64
C ALA A 24 19.56 15.22 -3.93
N SER A 25 18.92 14.09 -4.16
CA SER A 25 19.12 13.29 -5.37
C SER A 25 18.71 14.05 -6.63
N THR A 26 17.65 14.85 -6.58
CA THR A 26 17.21 15.67 -7.71
C THR A 26 18.15 16.83 -8.00
N ILE A 27 18.68 17.49 -6.96
CA ILE A 27 19.51 18.69 -7.11
C ILE A 27 20.96 18.33 -7.50
N TRP A 28 21.56 17.30 -6.85
CA TRP A 28 22.99 17.02 -6.98
C TRP A 28 23.34 15.95 -8.00
N TRP A 29 22.50 14.93 -8.16
CA TRP A 29 22.88 13.77 -8.96
C TRP A 29 21.98 13.55 -10.16
N GLY A 30 20.93 14.33 -10.29
CA GLY A 30 19.94 14.11 -11.34
C GLY A 30 19.28 12.73 -11.27
N PRO A 31 18.49 12.38 -12.26
CA PRO A 31 17.76 11.11 -12.26
C PRO A 31 18.63 9.86 -12.44
N GLU A 32 19.91 10.02 -12.81
CA GLU A 32 20.75 8.88 -13.22
C GLU A 32 21.30 8.06 -12.05
N LEU A 33 21.58 8.67 -10.89
CA LEU A 33 22.22 7.97 -9.78
C LEU A 33 21.30 6.97 -9.07
N LEU A 34 20.02 7.29 -8.96
CA LEU A 34 19.01 6.43 -8.32
C LEU A 34 18.09 5.73 -9.34
N GLY A 35 18.52 5.71 -10.60
CA GLY A 35 17.73 5.26 -11.73
C GLY A 35 16.86 6.38 -12.30
N ARG A 36 16.44 6.24 -13.55
CA ARG A 36 15.74 7.25 -14.37
C ARG A 36 14.48 7.88 -13.75
N THR A 37 14.13 7.47 -12.55
CA THR A 37 12.88 7.85 -11.89
C THR A 37 13.06 8.51 -10.52
N ALA A 38 14.29 8.78 -10.05
CA ALA A 38 14.44 9.55 -8.81
C ALA A 38 13.90 10.96 -9.04
N TRP A 39 12.66 11.16 -8.58
CA TRP A 39 11.88 12.37 -8.78
C TRP A 39 11.77 12.86 -10.25
N ALA A 40 12.12 12.02 -11.23
CA ALA A 40 11.61 12.17 -12.57
C ALA A 40 10.13 11.79 -12.52
N LEU A 41 9.22 12.65 -13.04
CA LEU A 41 7.78 12.42 -12.98
C LEU A 41 7.45 11.08 -13.61
N PRO A 42 7.26 10.01 -12.83
CA PRO A 42 6.90 8.75 -13.40
C PRO A 42 5.65 8.95 -14.25
N HIS A 43 5.58 8.25 -15.37
CA HIS A 43 4.48 8.43 -16.31
C HIS A 43 3.11 8.22 -15.64
N ASP A 44 3.03 7.26 -14.74
CA ASP A 44 1.80 6.92 -14.02
C ASP A 44 1.38 8.02 -13.04
N LEU A 45 2.33 8.58 -12.28
CA LEU A 45 2.04 9.72 -11.41
C LEU A 45 1.57 10.93 -12.23
N TRP A 46 2.22 11.19 -13.36
CA TRP A 46 1.80 12.27 -14.25
C TRP A 46 0.35 12.07 -14.74
N GLY A 47 0.01 10.87 -15.20
CA GLY A 47 -1.37 10.53 -15.60
C GLY A 47 -2.37 10.76 -14.47
N THR A 48 -2.04 10.33 -13.26
CA THR A 48 -2.87 10.53 -12.06
C THR A 48 -2.97 12.01 -11.66
N MET A 49 -1.90 12.80 -11.80
CA MET A 49 -1.93 14.25 -11.57
C MET A 49 -2.77 15.00 -12.62
N VAL A 50 -2.74 14.58 -13.88
CA VAL A 50 -3.63 15.14 -14.90
C VAL A 50 -5.09 14.80 -14.61
N ALA A 51 -5.38 13.59 -14.15
CA ALA A 51 -6.71 13.21 -13.69
C ALA A 51 -7.15 14.05 -12.47
N ALA A 52 -6.24 14.31 -11.52
CA ALA A 52 -6.49 15.19 -10.37
C ALA A 52 -6.80 16.64 -10.82
N ARG A 53 -6.11 17.15 -11.85
CA ARG A 53 -6.43 18.47 -12.45
C ARG A 53 -7.83 18.50 -13.03
N ARG A 54 -8.26 17.43 -13.73
CA ARG A 54 -9.63 17.32 -14.24
C ARG A 54 -10.65 17.34 -13.10
N LEU A 55 -10.39 16.64 -12.00
CA LEU A 55 -11.24 16.70 -10.81
C LEU A 55 -11.28 18.10 -10.21
N TRP A 56 -10.13 18.78 -10.09
CA TRP A 56 -10.06 20.16 -9.61
C TRP A 56 -10.90 21.13 -10.47
N GLN A 57 -10.92 20.89 -11.77
CA GLN A 57 -11.71 21.64 -12.74
C GLN A 57 -13.17 21.15 -12.86
N LEU A 58 -13.62 20.24 -11.98
CA LEU A 58 -14.95 19.61 -11.99
C LEU A 58 -15.26 18.83 -13.28
N ASN A 59 -14.24 18.48 -14.07
CA ASN A 59 -14.38 17.71 -15.30
C ASN A 59 -14.35 16.20 -15.04
N TRP A 60 -15.38 15.67 -14.39
CA TRP A 60 -15.51 14.24 -14.09
C TRP A 60 -15.59 13.37 -15.35
N GLY A 61 -16.22 13.87 -16.42
CA GLY A 61 -16.35 13.15 -17.68
C GLY A 61 -15.01 12.92 -18.40
N GLY A 62 -14.03 13.80 -18.15
CA GLY A 62 -12.68 13.68 -18.66
C GLY A 62 -11.76 12.73 -17.89
N LEU A 63 -12.16 12.26 -16.71
CA LEU A 63 -11.28 11.53 -15.78
C LEU A 63 -10.61 10.30 -16.40
N TYR A 64 -11.33 9.55 -17.20
CA TYR A 64 -10.87 8.31 -17.85
C TYR A 64 -10.68 8.43 -19.36
N THR A 65 -10.60 9.66 -19.90
CA THR A 65 -10.42 9.85 -21.35
C THR A 65 -8.93 10.06 -21.70
N SER A 66 -8.55 9.50 -22.89
CA SER A 66 -7.21 9.66 -23.48
C SER A 66 -6.83 11.15 -23.69
N PRO A 67 -5.52 11.51 -23.76
CA PRO A 67 -4.36 10.62 -23.75
C PRO A 67 -3.84 10.26 -22.36
N THR A 68 -4.39 10.84 -21.29
CA THR A 68 -3.88 10.72 -19.92
C THR A 68 -4.94 10.21 -18.96
N GLY A 69 -5.72 9.24 -19.42
CA GLY A 69 -6.77 8.63 -18.61
C GLY A 69 -6.20 8.00 -17.34
N LEU A 70 -6.94 8.14 -16.24
CA LEU A 70 -6.63 7.46 -14.99
C LEU A 70 -6.72 5.95 -15.21
N VAL A 71 -5.69 5.22 -14.83
CA VAL A 71 -5.68 3.74 -14.85
C VAL A 71 -6.23 3.17 -13.54
N GLY A 72 -6.10 3.93 -12.45
CA GLY A 72 -6.55 3.55 -11.10
C GLY A 72 -7.98 3.98 -10.76
N PHE A 73 -8.34 3.83 -9.50
CA PHE A 73 -9.62 4.31 -8.95
C PHE A 73 -9.61 5.84 -8.76
N PRO A 74 -10.80 6.51 -8.76
CA PRO A 74 -10.84 7.97 -8.67
C PRO A 74 -10.19 8.54 -7.41
N GLY A 75 -10.18 7.79 -6.31
CA GLY A 75 -9.53 8.17 -5.06
C GLY A 75 -8.03 8.41 -5.20
N ALA A 76 -7.35 7.72 -6.12
CA ALA A 76 -5.95 7.97 -6.43
C ALA A 76 -5.72 9.40 -6.95
N ALA A 77 -6.63 9.90 -7.80
CA ALA A 77 -6.58 11.28 -8.26
C ALA A 77 -7.00 12.27 -7.15
N VAL A 78 -8.00 11.94 -6.33
CA VAL A 78 -8.50 12.81 -5.25
C VAL A 78 -7.39 13.20 -4.27
N ILE A 79 -6.52 12.26 -3.88
CA ILE A 79 -5.43 12.56 -2.93
C ILE A 79 -4.38 13.52 -3.50
N LEU A 80 -4.32 13.70 -4.82
CA LEU A 80 -3.40 14.62 -5.50
C LEU A 80 -4.04 15.97 -5.84
N VAL A 81 -5.36 16.13 -5.70
CA VAL A 81 -6.05 17.42 -5.97
C VAL A 81 -5.40 18.60 -5.22
N PRO A 82 -5.03 18.51 -3.92
CA PRO A 82 -4.45 19.65 -3.23
C PRO A 82 -3.15 20.16 -3.84
N VAL A 83 -2.24 19.27 -4.20
CA VAL A 83 -0.96 19.69 -4.80
C VAL A 83 -1.15 20.21 -6.23
N VAL A 84 -2.06 19.63 -6.99
CA VAL A 84 -2.38 20.10 -8.34
C VAL A 84 -3.00 21.49 -8.30
N ALA A 85 -3.88 21.78 -7.35
CA ALA A 85 -4.44 23.10 -7.14
C ALA A 85 -3.34 24.17 -6.86
N VAL A 86 -2.33 23.80 -6.04
CA VAL A 86 -1.17 24.67 -5.77
C VAL A 86 -0.31 24.86 -7.03
N ILE A 87 -0.05 23.80 -7.78
CA ILE A 87 0.71 23.83 -9.03
C ILE A 87 0.02 24.75 -10.05
N ASP A 88 -1.30 24.63 -10.21
CA ASP A 88 -2.09 25.50 -11.10
C ASP A 88 -2.08 26.95 -10.63
N ALA A 89 -2.25 27.20 -9.35
CA ALA A 89 -2.20 28.54 -8.78
C ALA A 89 -0.80 29.19 -8.94
N ALA A 90 0.27 28.39 -8.92
CA ALA A 90 1.63 28.85 -9.19
C ALA A 90 1.97 29.02 -10.68
N GLY A 91 1.04 28.72 -11.60
CA GLY A 91 1.26 28.79 -13.04
C GLY A 91 2.26 27.75 -13.58
N LEU A 92 2.51 26.67 -12.81
CA LEU A 92 3.48 25.65 -13.19
C LEU A 92 2.86 24.60 -14.11
N SER A 93 3.69 24.09 -15.03
CA SER A 93 3.25 23.06 -15.98
C SER A 93 3.37 21.66 -15.40
N LEU A 94 2.36 20.82 -15.67
CA LEU A 94 2.44 19.36 -15.45
C LEU A 94 3.10 18.64 -16.64
N ARG A 95 3.48 19.35 -17.72
CA ARG A 95 4.11 18.70 -18.89
C ARG A 95 5.42 18.01 -18.48
N ILE A 96 5.58 16.78 -18.93
CA ILE A 96 6.88 16.12 -18.91
C ILE A 96 7.72 16.78 -20.01
N PRO A 97 8.86 17.38 -19.67
CA PRO A 97 9.74 17.96 -20.69
C PRO A 97 10.26 16.86 -21.61
N GLY A 98 10.24 17.11 -22.93
CA GLY A 98 10.79 16.19 -23.93
C GLY A 98 12.31 16.06 -23.92
N ALA A 99 13.01 16.90 -23.16
CA ALA A 99 14.47 16.88 -23.05
C ALA A 99 14.90 15.96 -21.89
N HIS A 100 15.95 15.20 -22.11
CA HIS A 100 16.42 14.13 -21.21
C HIS A 100 16.78 14.56 -19.80
N ASN A 101 16.93 15.83 -19.49
CA ASN A 101 17.42 16.35 -18.20
C ASN A 101 16.61 17.51 -17.61
N ALA A 102 15.43 17.81 -18.11
CA ALA A 102 14.64 18.91 -17.59
C ALA A 102 13.61 18.41 -16.58
N HIS A 103 13.81 18.73 -15.30
CA HIS A 103 12.80 18.53 -14.28
C HIS A 103 11.71 19.60 -14.44
N PRO A 104 10.42 19.24 -14.54
CA PRO A 104 9.36 20.23 -14.51
C PRO A 104 9.38 20.95 -13.16
N GLY A 105 9.18 22.28 -13.15
CA GLY A 105 9.13 23.05 -11.91
C GLY A 105 8.07 22.53 -10.90
N ALA A 106 7.03 21.88 -11.40
CA ALA A 106 6.03 21.21 -10.58
C ALA A 106 6.62 20.15 -9.61
N TRP A 107 7.80 19.61 -9.90
CA TRP A 107 8.46 18.60 -9.07
C TRP A 107 8.78 19.04 -7.66
N LEU A 108 9.24 20.27 -7.49
CA LEU A 108 9.56 20.81 -6.18
C LEU A 108 8.34 20.90 -5.26
N LEU A 109 7.13 20.83 -5.83
CA LEU A 109 5.88 20.74 -5.08
C LEU A 109 5.36 19.31 -5.02
N ALA A 110 5.31 18.62 -6.16
CA ALA A 110 4.73 17.27 -6.26
C ALA A 110 5.50 16.24 -5.45
N GLY A 111 6.84 16.21 -5.53
CA GLY A 111 7.66 15.21 -4.84
C GLY A 111 7.56 15.28 -3.30
N PRO A 112 7.81 16.43 -2.64
CA PRO A 112 7.63 16.56 -1.20
C PRO A 112 6.20 16.26 -0.74
N TYR A 113 5.19 16.67 -1.51
CA TYR A 113 3.80 16.39 -1.20
C TYR A 113 3.50 14.89 -1.26
N GLU A 114 3.95 14.21 -2.32
CA GLU A 114 3.77 12.77 -2.51
C GLU A 114 4.35 11.97 -1.34
N ILE A 115 5.58 12.31 -0.91
CA ILE A 115 6.20 11.66 0.25
C ILE A 115 5.40 11.97 1.52
N ALA A 116 4.96 13.21 1.70
CA ALA A 116 4.22 13.63 2.88
C ALA A 116 2.90 12.85 3.03
N ILE A 117 2.13 12.68 1.95
CA ILE A 117 0.89 11.88 1.99
C ILE A 117 1.18 10.38 2.14
N SER A 118 2.22 9.87 1.50
CA SER A 118 2.66 8.47 1.63
C SER A 118 3.08 8.13 3.06
N ALA A 119 3.59 9.11 3.80
CA ALA A 119 4.01 8.93 5.19
C ALA A 119 2.86 8.52 6.14
N VAL A 120 1.59 8.65 5.74
CA VAL A 120 0.45 8.13 6.52
C VAL A 120 0.65 6.65 6.87
N ALA A 121 1.28 5.87 5.99
CA ALA A 121 1.63 4.47 6.25
C ALA A 121 2.67 4.33 7.39
N LEU A 122 3.69 5.20 7.45
CA LEU A 122 4.69 5.22 8.52
C LEU A 122 4.06 5.58 9.86
N PHE A 123 3.17 6.59 9.88
CA PHE A 123 2.45 6.99 11.08
C PHE A 123 1.48 5.90 11.56
N ALA A 124 0.82 5.21 10.64
CA ALA A 124 -0.08 4.09 10.95
C ALA A 124 0.70 2.90 11.53
N ALA A 125 1.83 2.56 10.92
CA ALA A 125 2.73 1.50 11.39
C ALA A 125 3.24 1.79 12.80
N ASP A 126 3.72 3.00 13.06
CA ASP A 126 4.18 3.42 14.38
C ASP A 126 3.06 3.41 15.43
N ALA A 127 1.84 3.81 15.05
CA ALA A 127 0.67 3.80 15.95
C ALA A 127 0.22 2.36 16.30
N LEU A 128 0.31 1.44 15.35
CA LEU A 128 0.06 0.01 15.59
C LEU A 128 1.14 -0.61 16.46
N ALA A 129 2.42 -0.32 16.18
CA ALA A 129 3.54 -0.79 17.00
C ALA A 129 3.42 -0.28 18.44
N GLU A 130 3.05 0.99 18.64
CA GLU A 130 2.78 1.54 19.97
C GLU A 130 1.62 0.80 20.66
N HIS A 131 0.55 0.50 19.94
CA HIS A 131 -0.61 -0.24 20.47
C HIS A 131 -0.27 -1.70 20.82
N LEU A 132 0.69 -2.30 20.09
CA LEU A 132 1.24 -3.62 20.39
C LEU A 132 2.26 -3.61 21.56
N GLY A 133 2.54 -2.46 22.16
CA GLY A 133 3.51 -2.32 23.25
C GLY A 133 4.97 -2.43 22.80
N VAL A 134 5.26 -2.18 21.51
CA VAL A 134 6.62 -2.26 20.96
C VAL A 134 7.52 -1.20 21.58
N ALA A 135 8.71 -1.58 22.00
CA ALA A 135 9.68 -0.69 22.64
C ALA A 135 10.16 0.41 21.68
N ARG A 136 10.57 1.55 22.25
CA ARG A 136 10.94 2.75 21.48
C ARG A 136 12.06 2.46 20.46
N GLY A 137 13.10 1.70 20.83
CA GLY A 137 14.18 1.35 19.91
C GLY A 137 13.73 0.49 18.74
N GLN A 138 12.82 -0.46 18.97
CA GLN A 138 12.22 -1.27 17.91
C GLN A 138 11.36 -0.43 16.98
N ARG A 139 10.61 0.55 17.50
CA ARG A 139 9.82 1.50 16.69
C ARG A 139 10.73 2.38 15.82
N ALA A 140 11.92 2.75 16.30
CA ALA A 140 12.91 3.45 15.48
C ALA A 140 13.40 2.60 14.30
N LEU A 141 13.77 1.34 14.55
CA LEU A 141 14.17 0.41 13.49
C LEU A 141 13.02 0.12 12.52
N LEU A 142 11.80 -0.07 13.03
CA LEU A 142 10.59 -0.23 12.21
C LEU A 142 10.41 0.97 11.27
N ALA A 143 10.50 2.20 11.78
CA ALA A 143 10.34 3.41 10.98
C ALA A 143 11.43 3.52 9.91
N ALA A 144 12.69 3.21 10.24
CA ALA A 144 13.80 3.22 9.29
C ALA A 144 13.62 2.18 8.18
N ALA A 145 13.34 0.92 8.52
CA ALA A 145 13.13 -0.15 7.54
C ALA A 145 11.89 0.13 6.66
N SER A 146 10.80 0.63 7.27
CA SER A 146 9.59 1.01 6.54
C SER A 146 9.83 2.18 5.60
N ALA A 147 10.68 3.15 5.97
CA ALA A 147 11.05 4.27 5.09
C ALA A 147 11.84 3.79 3.88
N VAL A 148 12.80 2.87 4.06
CA VAL A 148 13.56 2.28 2.94
C VAL A 148 12.62 1.54 1.98
N ALA A 149 11.69 0.76 2.50
CA ALA A 149 10.70 0.08 1.66
C ALA A 149 9.76 1.06 0.95
N LEU A 150 9.32 2.11 1.65
CA LEU A 150 8.44 3.17 1.12
C LEU A 150 9.11 4.00 0.02
N TRP A 151 10.44 4.15 0.06
CA TRP A 151 11.19 4.83 -0.99
C TRP A 151 10.91 4.25 -2.39
N SER A 152 10.79 2.93 -2.50
CA SER A 152 10.45 2.28 -3.77
C SER A 152 9.11 2.78 -4.32
N VAL A 153 8.09 2.92 -3.47
CA VAL A 153 6.74 3.30 -3.89
C VAL A 153 6.64 4.78 -4.20
N SER A 154 7.07 5.63 -3.26
CA SER A 154 6.83 7.07 -3.35
C SER A 154 7.89 7.77 -4.20
N VAL A 155 9.19 7.54 -3.96
CA VAL A 155 10.25 8.29 -4.64
C VAL A 155 10.58 7.71 -6.01
N ARG A 156 10.69 6.37 -6.10
CA ARG A 156 11.14 5.73 -7.34
C ARG A 156 10.01 5.56 -8.37
N TRP A 157 8.85 5.08 -7.92
CA TRP A 157 7.75 4.71 -8.82
C TRP A 157 6.59 5.71 -8.83
N GLY A 158 6.50 6.62 -7.85
CA GLY A 158 5.48 7.66 -7.82
C GLY A 158 4.04 7.11 -7.70
N HIS A 159 3.84 6.16 -6.78
CA HIS A 159 2.54 5.54 -6.50
C HIS A 159 2.06 5.84 -5.07
N PRO A 160 1.83 7.12 -4.71
CA PRO A 160 1.41 7.49 -3.36
C PRO A 160 0.07 6.87 -2.95
N GLU A 161 -0.78 6.51 -3.91
CA GLU A 161 -2.07 5.87 -3.68
C GLU A 161 -1.92 4.51 -2.97
N ASP A 162 -0.90 3.72 -3.30
CA ASP A 162 -0.64 2.45 -2.61
C ASP A 162 -0.30 2.70 -1.13
N ALA A 163 0.55 3.71 -0.87
CA ALA A 163 0.96 4.08 0.49
C ALA A 163 -0.19 4.64 1.33
N VAL A 164 -0.98 5.54 0.74
CA VAL A 164 -2.15 6.12 1.40
C VAL A 164 -3.19 5.05 1.70
N ALA A 165 -3.49 4.16 0.75
CA ALA A 165 -4.47 3.10 0.95
C ALA A 165 -4.03 2.12 2.04
N VAL A 166 -2.76 1.67 2.05
CA VAL A 166 -2.25 0.80 3.12
C VAL A 166 -2.25 1.53 4.46
N GLY A 167 -1.85 2.80 4.50
CA GLY A 167 -1.89 3.59 5.73
C GLY A 167 -3.30 3.72 6.31
N LEU A 168 -4.30 4.01 5.45
CA LEU A 168 -5.72 4.05 5.85
C LEU A 168 -6.23 2.68 6.29
N LEU A 169 -5.86 1.59 5.61
CA LEU A 169 -6.18 0.23 6.02
C LEU A 169 -5.63 -0.06 7.43
N LEU A 170 -4.36 0.25 7.68
CA LEU A 170 -3.71 0.04 8.99
C LEU A 170 -4.37 0.87 10.10
N LEU A 171 -4.75 2.12 9.83
CA LEU A 171 -5.53 2.94 10.77
C LEU A 171 -6.93 2.37 10.97
N GLY A 172 -7.55 1.80 9.95
CA GLY A 172 -8.81 1.06 10.02
C GLY A 172 -8.70 -0.16 10.94
N ILE A 173 -7.64 -0.96 10.79
CA ILE A 173 -7.34 -2.11 11.66
C ILE A 173 -7.12 -1.65 13.11
N LEU A 174 -6.37 -0.57 13.33
CA LEU A 174 -6.18 0.01 14.66
C LEU A 174 -7.50 0.48 15.28
N ALA A 175 -8.39 1.04 14.47
CA ALA A 175 -9.73 1.44 14.94
C ALA A 175 -10.59 0.22 15.31
N LEU A 176 -10.52 -0.89 14.54
CA LEU A 176 -11.14 -2.17 14.89
C LEU A 176 -10.60 -2.70 16.21
N ALA A 177 -9.29 -2.76 16.38
CA ALA A 177 -8.64 -3.24 17.59
C ALA A 177 -9.07 -2.44 18.83
N ARG A 178 -9.42 -1.17 18.64
CA ARG A 178 -9.97 -0.26 19.67
C ARG A 178 -11.50 -0.27 19.75
N SER A 179 -12.17 -1.22 19.11
CA SER A 179 -13.65 -1.34 19.05
C SER A 179 -14.36 -0.11 18.44
N ARG A 180 -13.68 0.70 17.63
CA ARG A 180 -14.24 1.89 16.96
C ARG A 180 -14.74 1.55 15.56
N LEU A 181 -15.76 0.69 15.49
CA LEU A 181 -16.25 0.12 14.24
C LEU A 181 -16.66 1.14 13.16
N PRO A 182 -17.42 2.24 13.46
CA PRO A 182 -17.79 3.20 12.45
C PRO A 182 -16.56 3.88 11.81
N ARG A 183 -15.57 4.26 12.64
CA ARG A 183 -14.31 4.88 12.16
C ARG A 183 -13.53 3.91 11.29
N SER A 184 -13.46 2.63 11.69
CA SER A 184 -12.81 1.60 10.89
C SER A 184 -13.45 1.45 9.52
N ALA A 185 -14.78 1.37 9.46
CA ALA A 185 -15.52 1.23 8.21
C ALA A 185 -15.20 2.35 7.21
N TRP A 186 -15.21 3.61 7.66
CA TRP A 186 -14.87 4.76 6.83
C TRP A 186 -13.42 4.73 6.34
N LEU A 187 -12.47 4.36 7.22
CA LEU A 187 -11.05 4.27 6.86
C LEU A 187 -10.78 3.16 5.85
N ILE A 188 -11.37 1.98 6.03
CA ILE A 188 -11.26 0.85 5.10
C ILE A 188 -11.91 1.21 3.77
N GLY A 189 -13.08 1.86 3.79
CA GLY A 189 -13.76 2.32 2.58
C GLY A 189 -12.95 3.37 1.81
N ALA A 190 -12.38 4.34 2.51
CA ALA A 190 -11.49 5.33 1.91
C ALA A 190 -10.23 4.67 1.32
N ALA A 191 -9.64 3.70 2.02
CA ALA A 191 -8.52 2.91 1.52
C ALA A 191 -8.86 2.22 0.19
N ALA A 192 -10.01 1.54 0.13
CA ALA A 192 -10.48 0.86 -1.07
C ALA A 192 -10.81 1.82 -2.23
N ALA A 193 -11.34 3.01 -1.91
CA ALA A 193 -11.62 4.05 -2.90
C ALA A 193 -10.34 4.65 -3.50
N VAL A 194 -9.24 4.71 -2.73
CA VAL A 194 -7.92 5.15 -3.21
C VAL A 194 -7.24 4.05 -4.03
N GLN A 195 -7.16 2.83 -3.47
CA GLN A 195 -6.50 1.70 -4.15
C GLN A 195 -7.18 0.37 -3.77
N PRO A 196 -7.84 -0.30 -4.73
CA PRO A 196 -8.64 -1.50 -4.45
C PRO A 196 -7.83 -2.72 -4.03
N LEU A 197 -6.50 -2.71 -4.15
CA LEU A 197 -5.64 -3.82 -3.69
C LEU A 197 -5.92 -4.19 -2.22
N VAL A 198 -6.30 -3.23 -1.39
CA VAL A 198 -6.59 -3.45 0.04
C VAL A 198 -7.83 -4.32 0.27
N LEU A 199 -8.67 -4.51 -0.74
CA LEU A 199 -9.81 -5.41 -0.68
C LEU A 199 -9.40 -6.88 -0.47
N LEU A 200 -8.17 -7.26 -0.83
CA LEU A 200 -7.62 -8.58 -0.53
C LEU A 200 -7.52 -8.84 0.99
N ALA A 201 -7.40 -7.80 1.80
CA ALA A 201 -7.41 -7.92 3.26
C ALA A 201 -8.83 -8.05 3.85
N LEU A 202 -9.86 -7.64 3.09
CA LEU A 202 -11.23 -7.58 3.60
C LEU A 202 -11.77 -8.93 4.10
N PRO A 203 -11.56 -10.08 3.41
CA PRO A 203 -12.00 -11.37 3.91
C PRO A 203 -11.48 -11.68 5.33
N VAL A 204 -10.20 -11.39 5.60
CA VAL A 204 -9.59 -11.57 6.94
C VAL A 204 -10.27 -10.66 7.97
N LEU A 205 -10.52 -9.41 7.63
CA LEU A 205 -11.15 -8.44 8.53
C LEU A 205 -12.62 -8.80 8.84
N VAL A 206 -13.34 -9.31 7.83
CA VAL A 206 -14.71 -9.82 8.02
C VAL A 206 -14.75 -10.95 9.04
N MET A 207 -13.75 -11.82 9.06
CA MET A 207 -13.70 -12.96 9.99
C MET A 207 -13.52 -12.58 11.46
N VAL A 208 -13.04 -11.39 11.77
CA VAL A 208 -12.86 -10.90 13.15
C VAL A 208 -14.02 -10.02 13.64
N ILE A 209 -15.00 -9.72 12.79
CA ILE A 209 -16.13 -8.86 13.12
C ILE A 209 -17.36 -9.72 13.43
N PRO A 210 -18.10 -9.43 14.50
CA PRO A 210 -19.35 -10.12 14.79
C PRO A 210 -20.35 -10.03 13.63
N PRO A 211 -21.00 -11.13 13.20
CA PRO A 211 -21.88 -11.14 12.03
C PRO A 211 -22.98 -10.08 12.07
N ARG A 212 -23.54 -9.79 13.25
CA ARG A 212 -24.57 -8.77 13.45
C ARG A 212 -24.11 -7.34 13.12
N ARG A 213 -22.79 -7.08 13.15
CA ARG A 213 -22.19 -5.76 12.87
C ARG A 213 -21.68 -5.62 11.44
N LEU A 214 -21.57 -6.73 10.70
CA LEU A 214 -21.05 -6.74 9.33
C LEU A 214 -21.85 -5.88 8.36
N PRO A 215 -23.19 -5.92 8.28
CA PRO A 215 -23.93 -5.12 7.32
C PRO A 215 -23.68 -3.62 7.48
N GLY A 216 -23.66 -3.15 8.73
CA GLY A 216 -23.38 -1.73 9.02
C GLY A 216 -21.95 -1.32 8.74
N LEU A 217 -20.96 -2.21 8.86
CA LEU A 217 -19.58 -1.95 8.47
C LEU A 217 -19.46 -1.89 6.95
N LEU A 218 -19.97 -2.92 6.25
CA LEU A 218 -19.86 -3.01 4.79
C LEU A 218 -20.57 -1.85 4.09
N ALA A 219 -21.77 -1.50 4.56
CA ALA A 219 -22.51 -0.36 4.03
C ALA A 219 -21.69 0.95 4.13
N ARG A 220 -21.10 1.25 5.31
CA ARG A 220 -20.27 2.45 5.47
C ARG A 220 -18.96 2.38 4.68
N ALA A 221 -18.33 1.21 4.60
CA ALA A 221 -17.10 1.03 3.84
C ALA A 221 -17.34 1.18 2.31
N ALA A 222 -18.52 0.84 1.82
CA ALA A 222 -18.85 1.01 0.41
C ALA A 222 -19.04 2.48 0.00
N VAL A 223 -19.44 3.37 0.93
CA VAL A 223 -19.82 4.76 0.60
C VAL A 223 -18.71 5.53 -0.12
N PRO A 224 -17.45 5.60 0.34
CA PRO A 224 -16.43 6.40 -0.34
C PRO A 224 -16.21 5.96 -1.80
N GLY A 225 -16.08 4.64 -2.02
CA GLY A 225 -15.92 4.09 -3.36
C GLY A 225 -17.15 4.31 -4.25
N ALA A 226 -18.35 4.10 -3.71
CA ALA A 226 -19.59 4.28 -4.42
C ALA A 226 -19.82 5.75 -4.84
N LEU A 227 -19.50 6.70 -3.98
CA LEU A 227 -19.62 8.12 -4.30
C LEU A 227 -18.66 8.53 -5.42
N LEU A 228 -17.37 8.19 -5.29
CA LEU A 228 -16.35 8.60 -6.26
C LEU A 228 -16.53 7.89 -7.61
N LEU A 229 -16.70 6.57 -7.58
CA LEU A 229 -16.90 5.79 -8.80
C LEU A 229 -18.27 6.08 -9.44
N GLY A 230 -19.30 6.26 -8.63
CA GLY A 230 -20.63 6.62 -9.09
C GLY A 230 -20.68 7.98 -9.79
N ALA A 231 -19.98 8.99 -9.28
CA ALA A 231 -19.84 10.28 -9.93
C ALA A 231 -19.12 10.17 -11.28
N ALA A 232 -18.02 9.38 -11.34
CA ALA A 232 -17.30 9.15 -12.60
C ALA A 232 -18.15 8.38 -13.63
N VAL A 233 -18.89 7.36 -13.20
CA VAL A 233 -19.83 6.59 -14.03
C VAL A 233 -20.95 7.47 -14.55
N ALA A 234 -21.55 8.30 -13.69
CA ALA A 234 -22.62 9.24 -14.08
C ALA A 234 -22.14 10.27 -15.09
N ALA A 235 -20.88 10.72 -14.99
CA ALA A 235 -20.31 11.69 -15.92
C ALA A 235 -19.87 11.07 -17.26
N ASN A 236 -19.33 9.86 -17.26
CA ASN A 236 -18.92 9.13 -18.47
C ASN A 236 -18.82 7.62 -18.19
N TRP A 237 -19.92 6.92 -18.31
CA TRP A 237 -20.02 5.53 -17.93
C TRP A 237 -19.15 4.60 -18.78
N SER A 238 -19.10 4.81 -20.10
CA SER A 238 -18.36 3.94 -21.03
C SER A 238 -16.85 4.04 -20.80
N ALA A 239 -16.31 5.25 -20.66
CA ALA A 239 -14.90 5.46 -20.36
C ALA A 239 -14.52 4.91 -18.96
N THR A 240 -15.36 5.14 -17.96
CA THR A 240 -15.13 4.69 -16.59
C THR A 240 -15.12 3.17 -16.49
N LEU A 241 -16.18 2.50 -16.99
CA LEU A 241 -16.25 1.04 -16.96
C LEU A 241 -15.15 0.39 -17.82
N GLY A 242 -14.87 1.00 -18.98
CA GLY A 242 -13.78 0.53 -19.85
C GLY A 242 -12.41 0.57 -19.15
N ALA A 243 -12.11 1.64 -18.43
CA ALA A 243 -10.85 1.78 -17.71
C ALA A 243 -10.77 0.82 -16.50
N VAL A 244 -11.81 0.80 -15.66
CA VAL A 244 -11.83 -0.03 -14.45
C VAL A 244 -11.81 -1.53 -14.75
N SER A 245 -12.52 -1.98 -15.81
CA SER A 245 -12.58 -3.39 -16.17
C SER A 245 -11.32 -3.91 -16.85
N ARG A 246 -10.62 -3.07 -17.59
CA ARG A 246 -9.44 -3.49 -18.38
C ARG A 246 -8.14 -3.38 -17.61
N GLN A 247 -7.94 -2.29 -16.85
CA GLN A 247 -6.70 -2.01 -16.11
C GLN A 247 -5.44 -2.52 -16.85
N PRO A 248 -5.02 -1.87 -17.92
CA PRO A 248 -3.96 -2.38 -18.79
C PRO A 248 -2.62 -2.43 -18.06
N ASN A 249 -1.86 -3.49 -18.31
CA ASN A 249 -0.49 -3.67 -17.87
C ASN A 249 0.38 -3.97 -19.09
N TRP A 250 1.63 -3.51 -19.09
CA TRP A 250 2.54 -3.62 -20.23
C TRP A 250 3.71 -4.56 -19.93
N PRO A 251 3.66 -5.84 -20.36
CA PRO A 251 4.72 -6.82 -20.11
C PRO A 251 6.08 -6.43 -20.70
N ALA A 252 6.08 -5.57 -21.71
CA ALA A 252 7.32 -5.08 -22.33
C ALA A 252 8.06 -4.07 -21.45
N LEU A 253 7.35 -3.36 -20.55
CA LEU A 253 7.90 -2.36 -19.66
C LEU A 253 8.23 -2.93 -18.28
N ASP A 254 7.37 -3.82 -17.79
CA ASP A 254 7.39 -4.40 -16.45
C ASP A 254 7.83 -5.87 -16.45
N HIS A 255 7.63 -6.57 -15.34
CA HIS A 255 8.03 -7.96 -15.19
C HIS A 255 6.84 -8.91 -15.45
N PRO A 256 6.77 -9.60 -16.62
CA PRO A 256 5.77 -10.63 -16.83
C PRO A 256 5.97 -11.76 -15.81
N THR A 257 4.88 -12.36 -15.36
CA THR A 257 4.85 -13.50 -14.46
C THR A 257 4.38 -14.76 -15.16
N PRO A 258 4.41 -15.94 -14.53
CA PRO A 258 3.85 -17.16 -15.11
C PRO A 258 2.36 -17.06 -15.47
N TRP A 259 1.63 -16.13 -14.88
CA TRP A 259 0.19 -15.91 -15.13
C TRP A 259 -0.07 -15.12 -16.41
N ILE A 260 0.97 -14.60 -17.09
CA ILE A 260 0.84 -13.82 -18.33
C ILE A 260 0.10 -14.62 -19.43
N PHE A 261 0.28 -15.94 -19.43
CA PHE A 261 -0.38 -16.83 -20.42
C PHE A 261 -1.90 -16.94 -20.25
N LEU A 262 -2.42 -16.54 -19.08
CA LEU A 262 -3.87 -16.53 -18.80
C LEU A 262 -4.47 -15.11 -18.92
N ALA A 263 -3.63 -14.10 -19.17
CA ALA A 263 -4.06 -12.71 -19.23
C ALA A 263 -4.67 -12.38 -20.60
N PRO A 264 -5.88 -11.79 -20.65
CA PRO A 264 -6.46 -11.34 -21.91
C PRO A 264 -5.60 -10.25 -22.55
N HIS A 265 -5.31 -10.42 -23.83
CA HIS A 265 -4.55 -9.44 -24.61
C HIS A 265 -5.41 -8.22 -24.92
N LEU A 266 -4.81 -7.04 -24.80
CA LEU A 266 -5.40 -5.76 -25.16
C LEU A 266 -4.64 -5.13 -26.32
N ALA A 267 -5.11 -3.99 -26.82
CA ALA A 267 -4.41 -3.25 -27.87
C ALA A 267 -3.02 -2.78 -27.40
N HIS A 268 -2.12 -2.54 -28.35
CA HIS A 268 -0.77 -2.01 -28.13
C HIS A 268 0.13 -2.87 -27.21
N GLY A 269 -0.07 -4.20 -27.23
CA GLY A 269 0.76 -5.14 -26.45
C GLY A 269 0.50 -5.13 -24.93
N ALA A 270 -0.55 -4.46 -24.50
CA ALA A 270 -1.00 -4.51 -23.10
C ALA A 270 -1.77 -5.80 -22.82
N VAL A 271 -1.88 -6.15 -21.54
CA VAL A 271 -2.71 -7.25 -21.05
C VAL A 271 -3.60 -6.79 -19.90
N ALA A 272 -4.77 -7.39 -19.78
CA ALA A 272 -5.62 -7.20 -18.58
C ALA A 272 -5.25 -8.22 -17.51
N SER A 273 -5.59 -7.94 -16.26
CA SER A 273 -5.23 -8.82 -15.13
C SER A 273 -5.93 -10.19 -15.14
N GLY A 274 -7.11 -10.28 -15.73
CA GLY A 274 -7.78 -11.53 -16.05
C GLY A 274 -8.12 -12.47 -14.88
N PRO A 275 -8.22 -13.79 -15.17
CA PRO A 275 -8.66 -14.80 -14.20
C PRO A 275 -7.75 -14.96 -12.99
N ALA A 276 -6.47 -14.62 -13.10
CA ALA A 276 -5.50 -14.73 -12.00
C ALA A 276 -5.90 -13.88 -10.78
N ARG A 277 -6.50 -12.70 -10.98
CA ARG A 277 -7.04 -11.89 -9.86
C ARG A 277 -8.21 -12.55 -9.15
N ILE A 278 -9.07 -13.27 -9.88
CA ILE A 278 -10.18 -14.02 -9.27
C ILE A 278 -9.59 -15.11 -8.37
N LEU A 279 -8.55 -15.79 -8.81
CA LEU A 279 -7.87 -16.80 -8.01
C LEU A 279 -7.25 -16.20 -6.76
N ALA A 280 -6.63 -15.00 -6.84
CA ALA A 280 -6.13 -14.28 -5.66
C ALA A 280 -7.24 -14.03 -4.63
N ILE A 281 -8.43 -13.60 -5.08
CA ILE A 281 -9.58 -13.34 -4.19
C ILE A 281 -10.06 -14.65 -3.54
N LEU A 282 -10.19 -15.74 -4.31
CA LEU A 282 -10.62 -17.03 -3.80
C LEU A 282 -9.65 -17.58 -2.75
N VAL A 283 -8.35 -17.49 -3.01
CA VAL A 283 -7.30 -17.88 -2.05
C VAL A 283 -7.33 -16.99 -0.81
N ALA A 284 -7.55 -15.67 -0.96
CA ALA A 284 -7.71 -14.75 0.18
C ALA A 284 -8.91 -15.16 1.06
N CYS A 285 -10.03 -15.55 0.47
CA CYS A 285 -11.18 -16.08 1.21
C CYS A 285 -10.82 -17.39 1.93
N GLY A 286 -10.10 -18.30 1.29
CA GLY A 286 -9.60 -19.54 1.91
C GLY A 286 -8.69 -19.27 3.11
N CYS A 287 -7.74 -18.35 2.98
CA CYS A 287 -6.88 -17.88 4.05
C CYS A 287 -7.69 -17.30 5.23
N ALA A 288 -8.71 -16.49 4.92
CA ALA A 288 -9.58 -15.90 5.93
C ALA A 288 -10.37 -16.97 6.71
N VAL A 289 -10.90 -17.98 6.03
CA VAL A 289 -11.59 -19.11 6.68
C VAL A 289 -10.63 -19.89 7.58
N ALA A 290 -9.42 -20.17 7.10
CA ALA A 290 -8.39 -20.87 7.88
C ALA A 290 -8.00 -20.08 9.14
N ALA A 291 -7.80 -18.77 9.03
CA ALA A 291 -7.52 -17.87 10.14
C ALA A 291 -8.69 -17.76 11.11
N GLY A 292 -9.91 -17.60 10.58
CA GLY A 292 -11.12 -17.31 11.35
C GLY A 292 -11.54 -18.45 12.28
N ARG A 293 -11.19 -19.70 11.98
CA ARG A 293 -11.47 -20.86 12.85
C ARG A 293 -10.90 -20.68 14.25
N GLY A 294 -9.70 -20.05 14.37
CA GLY A 294 -9.07 -19.76 15.67
C GLY A 294 -9.68 -18.56 16.41
N TRP A 295 -10.41 -17.68 15.71
CA TRP A 295 -10.87 -16.40 16.26
C TRP A 295 -12.33 -16.38 16.69
N GLN A 296 -13.09 -17.45 16.43
CA GLN A 296 -14.53 -17.48 16.74
C GLN A 296 -14.85 -17.19 18.21
N ARG A 297 -14.01 -17.67 19.14
CA ARG A 297 -14.15 -17.40 20.58
C ARG A 297 -13.75 -15.98 20.99
N ALA A 298 -12.86 -15.34 20.23
CA ALA A 298 -12.35 -14.00 20.55
C ALA A 298 -13.24 -12.86 20.05
N ARG A 299 -14.22 -13.14 19.18
CA ARG A 299 -15.13 -12.15 18.58
C ARG A 299 -16.06 -11.46 19.57
N GLU A 300 -16.31 -12.06 20.71
CA GLU A 300 -17.37 -11.63 21.63
C GLU A 300 -16.87 -10.79 22.80
N THR A 301 -15.55 -10.68 23.02
CA THR A 301 -14.98 -10.27 24.32
C THR A 301 -14.30 -8.90 24.37
N GLY A 302 -14.68 -7.92 23.51
CA GLY A 302 -14.20 -6.54 23.68
C GLY A 302 -12.97 -6.17 22.80
N PRO A 303 -12.12 -5.23 23.23
CA PRO A 303 -10.93 -4.83 22.49
C PRO A 303 -9.98 -6.00 22.25
N TRP A 304 -9.32 -5.98 21.07
CA TRP A 304 -8.43 -7.08 20.71
C TRP A 304 -7.20 -7.12 21.59
N ARG A 305 -6.83 -8.33 22.00
CA ARG A 305 -5.53 -8.57 22.65
C ARG A 305 -4.40 -8.33 21.64
N PRO A 306 -3.21 -7.91 22.08
CA PRO A 306 -2.06 -7.69 21.22
C PRO A 306 -1.74 -8.88 20.31
N GLU A 307 -1.86 -10.12 20.83
CA GLU A 307 -1.59 -11.34 20.08
C GLU A 307 -2.58 -11.54 18.94
N MET A 308 -3.86 -11.25 19.16
CA MET A 308 -4.89 -11.30 18.13
C MET A 308 -4.64 -10.24 17.04
N LEU A 309 -4.33 -9.00 17.42
CA LEU A 309 -4.00 -7.95 16.48
C LEU A 309 -2.79 -8.34 15.62
N GLN A 310 -1.74 -8.89 16.23
CA GLN A 310 -0.55 -9.35 15.52
C GLN A 310 -0.88 -10.48 14.53
N GLN A 311 -1.73 -11.44 14.91
CA GLN A 311 -2.21 -12.50 14.02
C GLN A 311 -3.03 -11.94 12.84
N VAL A 312 -3.94 -11.00 13.10
CA VAL A 312 -4.73 -10.35 12.05
C VAL A 312 -3.81 -9.62 11.07
N LEU A 313 -2.84 -8.85 11.55
CA LEU A 313 -1.86 -8.16 10.71
C LEU A 313 -1.06 -9.15 9.86
N TRP A 314 -0.62 -10.26 10.43
CA TRP A 314 0.10 -11.28 9.67
C TRP A 314 -0.75 -11.87 8.54
N TRP A 315 -2.00 -12.23 8.80
CA TRP A 315 -2.90 -12.73 7.77
C TRP A 315 -3.26 -11.67 6.73
N VAL A 316 -3.36 -10.40 7.12
CA VAL A 316 -3.49 -9.27 6.17
C VAL A 316 -2.26 -9.20 5.28
N ALA A 317 -1.05 -9.33 5.81
CA ALA A 317 0.16 -9.37 4.99
C ALA A 317 0.14 -10.56 4.00
N VAL A 318 -0.28 -11.75 4.46
CA VAL A 318 -0.43 -12.94 3.59
C VAL A 318 -1.43 -12.68 2.46
N THR A 319 -2.59 -12.13 2.75
CA THR A 319 -3.60 -11.88 1.69
C THR A 319 -3.18 -10.77 0.73
N LEU A 320 -2.49 -9.73 1.20
CA LEU A 320 -1.92 -8.71 0.31
C LEU A 320 -0.82 -9.29 -0.60
N ALA A 321 -0.05 -10.30 -0.14
CA ALA A 321 0.95 -10.97 -0.96
C ALA A 321 0.34 -11.70 -2.17
N LEU A 322 -0.93 -12.09 -2.11
CA LEU A 322 -1.61 -12.78 -3.20
C LEU A 322 -1.71 -11.94 -4.48
N ARG A 323 -1.72 -10.59 -4.35
CA ARG A 323 -1.57 -9.73 -5.53
C ARG A 323 -0.26 -10.07 -6.26
N SER A 324 0.86 -10.07 -5.54
CA SER A 324 2.17 -10.35 -6.13
C SER A 324 2.28 -11.79 -6.66
N VAL A 325 1.60 -12.75 -6.02
CA VAL A 325 1.59 -14.14 -6.48
C VAL A 325 0.84 -14.31 -7.79
N PHE A 326 -0.32 -13.67 -7.96
CA PHE A 326 -1.27 -13.94 -9.04
C PHE A 326 -1.37 -12.84 -10.10
N GLU A 327 -0.64 -11.72 -9.98
CA GLU A 327 -0.68 -10.67 -11.01
C GLU A 327 0.05 -11.13 -12.27
N PRO A 328 -0.51 -10.95 -13.49
CA PRO A 328 0.13 -11.37 -14.73
C PRO A 328 1.35 -10.54 -15.12
N VAL A 329 1.40 -9.29 -14.67
CA VAL A 329 2.55 -8.40 -14.82
C VAL A 329 2.83 -7.73 -13.47
N MET A 330 4.06 -7.86 -13.01
CA MET A 330 4.50 -7.34 -11.72
C MET A 330 5.39 -6.11 -11.89
N VAL A 331 5.21 -5.16 -10.99
CA VAL A 331 6.10 -4.02 -10.81
C VAL A 331 6.72 -4.11 -9.42
N ALA A 332 7.94 -3.63 -9.27
CA ALA A 332 8.71 -3.75 -8.02
C ALA A 332 7.95 -3.25 -6.78
N TYR A 333 7.21 -2.16 -6.91
CA TYR A 333 6.47 -1.57 -5.79
C TYR A 333 5.26 -2.41 -5.32
N TYR A 334 4.79 -3.42 -6.08
CA TYR A 334 3.72 -4.31 -5.64
C TYR A 334 4.08 -5.15 -4.41
N LEU A 335 5.37 -5.31 -4.12
CA LEU A 335 5.85 -6.03 -2.94
C LEU A 335 5.66 -5.20 -1.66
N TRP A 336 5.66 -3.87 -1.77
CA TRP A 336 5.68 -2.96 -0.63
C TRP A 336 4.53 -3.14 0.38
N PRO A 337 3.25 -3.29 -0.02
CA PRO A 337 2.15 -3.46 0.93
C PRO A 337 2.37 -4.62 1.92
N VAL A 338 2.94 -5.71 1.40
CA VAL A 338 3.27 -6.89 2.21
C VAL A 338 4.40 -6.59 3.18
N LEU A 339 5.48 -5.95 2.68
CA LEU A 339 6.65 -5.61 3.48
C LEU A 339 6.28 -4.66 4.62
N ALA A 340 5.45 -3.64 4.34
CA ALA A 340 4.99 -2.69 5.33
C ALA A 340 4.24 -3.37 6.49
N VAL A 341 3.33 -4.29 6.19
CA VAL A 341 2.53 -4.98 7.21
C VAL A 341 3.38 -6.05 7.94
N ALA A 342 4.23 -6.79 7.22
CA ALA A 342 5.12 -7.80 7.82
C ALA A 342 6.09 -7.18 8.84
N LEU A 343 6.66 -6.02 8.56
CA LEU A 343 7.53 -5.29 9.49
C LEU A 343 6.81 -4.95 10.80
N ILE A 344 5.54 -4.56 10.75
CA ILE A 344 4.75 -4.27 11.96
C ILE A 344 4.56 -5.54 12.78
N THR A 345 4.23 -6.67 12.13
CA THR A 345 4.05 -7.95 12.84
C THR A 345 5.32 -8.45 13.50
N ALA A 346 6.48 -8.23 12.86
CA ALA A 346 7.77 -8.60 13.37
C ALA A 346 8.25 -7.71 14.53
N ALA A 347 7.70 -6.50 14.66
CA ALA A 347 8.23 -5.47 15.56
C ALA A 347 8.17 -5.82 17.05
N THR A 348 7.43 -6.85 17.46
CA THR A 348 7.28 -7.25 18.87
C THR A 348 8.52 -7.92 19.47
N THR A 349 9.46 -8.41 18.65
CA THR A 349 10.73 -8.98 19.10
C THR A 349 11.89 -8.47 18.25
N TRP A 350 13.04 -8.23 18.86
CA TRP A 350 14.24 -7.72 18.17
C TRP A 350 14.71 -8.65 17.05
N SER A 351 14.82 -9.95 17.33
CA SER A 351 15.30 -10.93 16.36
C SER A 351 14.42 -11.02 15.12
N SER A 352 13.09 -11.07 15.31
CA SER A 352 12.14 -11.10 14.21
C SER A 352 12.17 -9.79 13.42
N LEU A 353 12.21 -8.63 14.10
CA LEU A 353 12.25 -7.34 13.45
C LEU A 353 13.52 -7.16 12.61
N ILE A 354 14.70 -7.46 13.16
CA ILE A 354 15.97 -7.34 12.43
C ILE A 354 15.96 -8.26 11.21
N ALA A 355 15.61 -9.53 11.38
CA ALA A 355 15.58 -10.49 10.28
C ALA A 355 14.58 -10.08 9.18
N THR A 356 13.37 -9.66 9.58
CA THR A 356 12.35 -9.18 8.63
C THR A 356 12.76 -7.86 7.96
N ALA A 357 13.42 -6.94 8.69
CA ALA A 357 13.91 -5.69 8.13
C ALA A 357 15.01 -5.95 7.09
N VAL A 358 15.96 -6.83 7.38
CA VAL A 358 16.99 -7.22 6.40
C VAL A 358 16.35 -7.85 5.16
N ALA A 359 15.42 -8.80 5.34
CA ALA A 359 14.73 -9.43 4.21
C ALA A 359 13.94 -8.40 3.38
N ALA A 360 13.19 -7.49 4.03
CA ALA A 360 12.39 -6.48 3.36
C ALA A 360 13.26 -5.47 2.58
N VAL A 361 14.35 -4.99 3.18
CA VAL A 361 15.30 -4.08 2.52
C VAL A 361 15.98 -4.78 1.34
N THR A 362 16.47 -5.99 1.52
CA THR A 362 17.06 -6.78 0.43
C THR A 362 16.08 -6.98 -0.71
N LEU A 363 14.84 -7.36 -0.40
CA LEU A 363 13.81 -7.58 -1.42
C LEU A 363 13.44 -6.28 -2.14
N THR A 364 13.38 -5.15 -1.42
CA THR A 364 13.12 -3.83 -2.01
C THR A 364 14.18 -3.50 -3.07
N PHE A 365 15.45 -3.69 -2.79
CA PHE A 365 16.51 -3.39 -3.77
C PHE A 365 16.63 -4.48 -4.85
N ALA A 366 16.51 -5.76 -4.51
CA ALA A 366 16.54 -6.84 -5.48
C ALA A 366 15.41 -6.73 -6.52
N SER A 367 14.24 -6.24 -6.12
CA SER A 367 13.11 -6.02 -7.02
C SER A 367 13.36 -4.97 -8.09
N GLN A 368 14.34 -4.08 -7.90
CA GLN A 368 14.70 -3.03 -8.87
C GLN A 368 15.63 -3.53 -9.99
N VAL A 369 16.12 -4.76 -9.88
CA VAL A 369 17.01 -5.35 -10.89
C VAL A 369 16.16 -5.69 -12.12
N PRO A 370 16.58 -5.30 -13.34
CA PRO A 370 15.81 -5.49 -14.57
C PRO A 370 15.93 -6.92 -15.13
N TRP A 371 15.61 -7.91 -14.30
CA TRP A 371 15.52 -9.30 -14.77
C TRP A 371 14.28 -9.50 -15.61
N ARG A 372 14.41 -10.16 -16.75
CA ARG A 372 13.31 -10.35 -17.68
C ARG A 372 12.95 -11.83 -17.80
N GLY A 373 11.67 -12.07 -18.16
CA GLY A 373 11.11 -13.40 -18.29
C GLY A 373 10.18 -13.77 -17.14
N PRO A 374 9.16 -14.61 -17.43
CA PRO A 374 8.06 -14.83 -16.49
C PRO A 374 8.46 -15.54 -15.18
N TRP A 375 9.59 -16.25 -15.16
CA TRP A 375 10.05 -17.01 -13.98
C TRP A 375 11.22 -16.36 -13.27
N ILE A 376 12.15 -15.71 -13.99
CA ILE A 376 13.46 -15.29 -13.48
C ILE A 376 13.31 -14.20 -12.41
N TRP A 377 12.40 -13.27 -12.60
CA TRP A 377 12.13 -12.20 -11.62
C TRP A 377 11.09 -12.66 -10.58
N TRP A 378 9.99 -13.27 -11.04
CA TRP A 378 8.87 -13.64 -10.18
C TRP A 378 9.25 -14.64 -9.09
N THR A 379 9.97 -15.70 -9.41
CA THR A 379 10.32 -16.76 -8.45
C THR A 379 11.11 -16.23 -7.23
N PRO A 380 12.24 -15.49 -7.40
CA PRO A 380 12.96 -14.95 -6.26
C PRO A 380 12.16 -13.91 -5.47
N MET A 381 11.29 -13.12 -6.13
CA MET A 381 10.44 -12.16 -5.44
C MET A 381 9.41 -12.87 -4.55
N ILE A 382 8.74 -13.90 -5.06
CA ILE A 382 7.75 -14.67 -4.27
C ILE A 382 8.45 -15.46 -3.16
N ALA A 383 9.61 -16.06 -3.43
CA ALA A 383 10.40 -16.72 -2.39
C ALA A 383 10.81 -15.73 -1.30
N GLY A 384 11.30 -14.55 -1.67
CA GLY A 384 11.66 -13.47 -0.73
C GLY A 384 10.48 -12.99 0.10
N LEU A 385 9.28 -12.82 -0.50
CA LEU A 385 8.05 -12.53 0.23
C LEU A 385 7.70 -13.65 1.21
N GLY A 386 7.79 -14.91 0.79
CA GLY A 386 7.55 -16.08 1.64
C GLY A 386 8.50 -16.12 2.85
N ILE A 387 9.79 -15.86 2.62
CA ILE A 387 10.79 -15.75 3.69
C ILE A 387 10.43 -14.59 4.63
N THR A 388 10.10 -13.41 4.11
CA THR A 388 9.75 -12.24 4.91
C THR A 388 8.52 -12.52 5.78
N LEU A 389 7.48 -13.14 5.24
CA LEU A 389 6.29 -13.54 5.97
C LEU A 389 6.57 -14.61 7.03
N TYR A 390 7.46 -15.58 6.73
CA TYR A 390 7.88 -16.61 7.67
C TYR A 390 8.63 -16.00 8.85
N LEU A 391 9.56 -15.07 8.62
CA LEU A 391 10.31 -14.36 9.65
C LEU A 391 9.41 -13.47 10.53
N ALA A 392 8.37 -12.87 9.91
CA ALA A 392 7.39 -12.04 10.60
C ALA A 392 6.30 -12.85 11.32
N ARG A 393 6.28 -14.18 11.18
CA ARG A 393 5.22 -15.03 11.74
C ARG A 393 5.15 -14.91 13.24
N VAL A 394 3.94 -14.77 13.76
CA VAL A 394 3.65 -14.79 15.20
C VAL A 394 3.99 -16.17 15.78
N ARG A 395 4.96 -16.20 16.65
CA ARG A 395 5.26 -17.45 17.40
C ARG A 395 4.40 -17.48 18.66
N PRO A 396 3.69 -18.58 18.93
CA PRO A 396 2.98 -18.72 20.19
C PRO A 396 4.00 -18.60 21.34
N ARG A 397 3.75 -17.70 22.28
CA ARG A 397 4.55 -17.66 23.52
C ARG A 397 4.39 -19.02 24.19
N ARG A 398 5.49 -19.72 24.39
CA ARG A 398 5.48 -20.89 25.30
C ARG A 398 4.95 -20.40 26.64
N PRO A 399 3.93 -21.07 27.24
CA PRO A 399 3.55 -20.76 28.60
C PRO A 399 4.83 -20.82 29.46
N SER A 400 5.13 -19.72 30.14
CA SER A 400 6.19 -19.74 31.15
C SER A 400 5.82 -20.88 32.09
N ALA A 401 6.68 -21.90 32.18
CA ALA A 401 6.48 -22.96 33.15
C ALA A 401 6.29 -22.26 34.50
N ALA A 402 5.09 -22.35 35.05
CA ALA A 402 4.82 -21.85 36.38
C ALA A 402 5.88 -22.50 37.27
N ILE A 403 6.74 -21.68 37.85
CA ILE A 403 7.63 -22.15 38.88
C ILE A 403 6.71 -22.66 39.99
N VAL A 404 6.53 -23.99 40.02
CA VAL A 404 5.88 -24.64 41.14
C VAL A 404 6.81 -24.36 42.33
N GLN A 405 6.42 -23.35 43.13
CA GLN A 405 7.06 -23.20 44.45
C GLN A 405 6.81 -24.50 45.19
N PRO A 406 7.85 -25.21 45.61
CA PRO A 406 7.66 -26.33 46.48
C PRO A 406 7.08 -25.78 47.78
N ASP A 407 5.88 -26.26 48.12
CA ASP A 407 5.27 -26.02 49.40
C ASP A 407 6.26 -26.52 50.48
N GLY A 408 6.85 -25.59 51.25
CA GLY A 408 7.66 -25.82 52.40
C GLY A 408 6.83 -25.86 53.68
#